data_cf91ba1a741e18859e8f2817fad3530d
#
_entry.id   cf91ba1a741e18859e8f2817fad3530d
#
_cell.length_a   1.000
_cell.length_b   1.000
_cell.length_c   1.000
_cell.angle_alpha   90.00
_cell.angle_beta   90.00
_cell.angle_gamma   90.00
#
_symmetry.space_group_name_H-M   'P 1'
#
loop_
_entity.id
_entity.type
_entity.pdbx_description
1 polymer ?
#
loop_
_entity_poly.entity_id
_entity_poly.type
_entity_poly.pdbx_seq_one_letter_code
_entity_poly.pdbx_strand_id
1 'polypeptide(L)' 'MLRHRGPEVPMDLGFDIFRTLDDRTPLWVKQVATLDDGKRHLDALHSAAPAEYFIRDASTGEIVLRLGAIPSA' A
#
# COMPACT_ATOMS: atom_id res chain seq x y z
N MET A 1 16.23 24.26 13.63
CA MET A 1 16.17 24.00 13.37
C MET A 1 15.48 23.39 13.20
N LEU A 2 15.43 23.43 13.19
CA LEU A 2 14.96 22.86 13.01
C LEU A 2 14.27 22.17 12.71
N ARG A 3 14.13 22.07 12.78
CA ARG A 3 13.68 21.43 12.57
C ARG A 3 12.92 20.78 12.28
N HIS A 4 12.81 20.73 12.37
CA HIS A 4 12.23 20.06 12.11
C HIS A 4 11.59 19.44 11.85
N ARG A 5 11.37 19.27 12.00
CA ARG A 5 11.05 18.68 11.68
C ARG A 5 10.37 17.92 11.66
N GLY A 6 10.11 17.82 11.83
CA GLY A 6 9.73 17.14 11.80
C GLY A 6 8.91 16.56 11.65
N PRO A 7 8.65 16.63 11.76
CA PRO A 7 7.97 16.11 11.59
C PRO A 7 7.48 15.45 11.08
N GLU A 8 7.67 15.35 10.76
CA GLU A 8 7.37 14.67 10.17
C GLU A 8 6.93 13.50 10.38
N VAL A 9 6.96 13.08 10.67
CA VAL A 9 6.50 12.08 11.31
C VAL A 9 5.20 11.51 11.04
N PRO A 10 4.21 12.21 10.95
CA PRO A 10 2.90 11.70 10.76
C PRO A 10 2.76 10.82 9.58
N MET A 11 3.58 10.94 8.65
CA MET A 11 3.44 10.10 7.54
C MET A 11 3.68 8.68 7.88
N ASP A 12 4.24 8.42 8.99
CA ASP A 12 4.38 7.06 9.40
C ASP A 12 3.08 6.40 9.67
N LEU A 13 2.02 7.16 9.76
CA LEU A 13 0.74 6.60 10.13
C LEU A 13 -0.11 6.27 8.94
N GLY A 14 0.41 6.33 7.77
CA GLY A 14 -0.36 6.02 6.58
C GLY A 14 -0.30 4.55 6.22
N PHE A 15 -0.77 4.28 5.02
CA PHE A 15 -0.79 2.93 4.48
C PHE A 15 -0.08 2.94 3.14
N ASP A 16 0.71 1.92 2.89
CA ASP A 16 1.43 1.80 1.62
C ASP A 16 0.75 0.78 0.74
N ILE A 17 0.60 1.13 -0.51
CA ILE A 17 0.01 0.23 -1.51
C ILE A 17 1.13 -0.36 -2.34
N PHE A 18 1.12 -1.67 -2.47
CA PHE A 18 2.11 -2.40 -3.24
C PHE A 18 1.45 -3.24 -4.32
N ARG A 19 2.15 -3.41 -5.41
CA ARG A 19 1.79 -4.36 -6.44
C ARG A 19 2.80 -5.50 -6.41
N THR A 20 2.33 -6.73 -6.50
CA THR A 20 3.21 -7.88 -6.54
C THR A 20 3.56 -8.18 -8.00
N LEU A 21 4.83 -8.16 -8.30
CA LEU A 21 5.30 -8.43 -9.66
C LEU A 21 5.31 -9.94 -9.92
N ASP A 22 5.56 -10.29 -11.18
CA ASP A 22 5.53 -11.70 -11.58
C ASP A 22 6.53 -12.54 -10.81
N ASP A 23 7.65 -11.96 -10.43
CA ASP A 23 8.68 -12.70 -9.69
C ASP A 23 8.44 -12.61 -8.18
N ARG A 24 7.26 -12.19 -7.76
CA ARG A 24 6.85 -12.06 -6.37
C ARG A 24 7.52 -10.90 -5.64
N THR A 25 8.18 -10.02 -6.36
CA THR A 25 8.78 -8.84 -5.76
C THR A 25 7.71 -7.78 -5.54
N PRO A 26 7.63 -7.17 -4.37
CA PRO A 26 6.67 -6.08 -4.16
C PRO A 26 7.18 -4.79 -4.78
N LEU A 27 6.29 -4.09 -5.45
CA LEU A 27 6.58 -2.79 -6.03
C LEU A 27 5.72 -1.75 -5.33
N TRP A 28 6.35 -0.78 -4.70
CA TRP A 28 5.62 0.29 -4.02
C TRP A 28 4.91 1.16 -5.05
N VAL A 29 3.63 1.41 -4.83
CA VAL A 29 2.83 2.20 -5.75
C VAL A 29 2.60 3.59 -5.21
N LYS A 30 2.05 3.69 -4.00
CA LYS A 30 1.81 5.00 -3.40
C LYS A 30 1.45 4.82 -1.93
N GLN A 31 1.39 5.94 -1.23
CA GLN A 31 0.98 5.97 0.16
C GLN A 31 -0.33 6.74 0.26
N VAL A 32 -1.20 6.29 1.15
CA VAL A 32 -2.47 6.95 1.41
C VAL A 32 -2.61 7.16 2.90
N ALA A 33 -3.50 8.07 3.28
CA ALA A 33 -3.65 8.42 4.69
C ALA A 33 -4.53 7.44 5.46
N THR A 34 -5.53 6.86 4.81
CA THR A 34 -6.48 5.99 5.48
C THR A 34 -6.64 4.69 4.72
N LEU A 35 -7.14 3.67 5.42
CA LEU A 35 -7.40 2.39 4.78
C LEU A 35 -8.52 2.50 3.75
N ASP A 36 -9.52 3.32 4.00
CA ASP A 36 -10.59 3.52 3.03
C ASP A 36 -10.06 4.10 1.73
N ASP A 37 -9.18 5.08 1.81
CA ASP A 37 -8.54 5.62 0.62
C ASP A 37 -7.74 4.53 -0.08
N GLY A 38 -7.05 3.71 0.68
CA GLY A 38 -6.28 2.62 0.12
C GLY A 38 -7.16 1.64 -0.64
N LYS A 39 -8.31 1.31 -0.10
CA LYS A 39 -9.22 0.39 -0.76
C LYS A 39 -9.71 0.96 -2.09
N ARG A 40 -10.06 2.24 -2.10
CA ARG A 40 -10.52 2.87 -3.33
C ARG A 40 -9.43 2.88 -4.39
N HIS A 41 -8.22 3.21 -3.99
CA HIS A 41 -7.11 3.20 -4.93
C HIS A 41 -6.82 1.79 -5.42
N LEU A 42 -6.92 0.81 -4.53
CA LEU A 42 -6.68 -0.57 -4.91
C LEU A 42 -7.67 -1.03 -5.95
N ASP A 43 -8.94 -0.71 -5.77
CA ASP A 43 -9.96 -1.08 -6.74
C ASP A 43 -9.70 -0.43 -8.09
N ALA A 44 -9.33 0.83 -8.11
CA ALA A 44 -9.04 1.54 -9.34
C ALA A 44 -7.82 0.95 -10.03
N LEU A 45 -6.79 0.66 -9.27
CA LEU A 45 -5.57 0.08 -9.83
C LEU A 45 -5.84 -1.30 -10.41
N HIS A 46 -6.58 -2.11 -9.68
CA HIS A 46 -6.87 -3.46 -10.13
C HIS A 46 -7.73 -3.45 -11.40
N SER A 47 -8.66 -2.49 -11.49
CA SER A 47 -9.48 -2.36 -12.68
C SER A 47 -8.66 -1.94 -13.89
N ALA A 48 -7.71 -1.04 -13.69
CA ALA A 48 -6.91 -0.55 -14.80
C ALA A 48 -5.81 -1.54 -15.19
N ALA A 49 -5.25 -2.23 -14.22
CA ALA A 49 -4.15 -3.15 -14.47
C ALA A 49 -4.30 -4.34 -13.53
N PRO A 50 -5.05 -5.36 -13.93
CA PRO A 50 -5.28 -6.51 -13.06
C PRO A 50 -3.96 -7.15 -12.65
N ALA A 51 -3.79 -7.28 -11.35
CA ALA A 51 -2.58 -7.84 -10.76
C ALA A 51 -2.87 -8.10 -9.29
N GLU A 52 -1.90 -8.63 -8.60
CA GLU A 52 -2.03 -8.82 -7.17
C GLU A 52 -1.54 -7.56 -6.47
N TYR A 53 -2.37 -7.00 -5.60
CA TYR A 53 -2.03 -5.80 -4.83
C TYR A 53 -2.21 -6.07 -3.35
N PHE A 54 -1.53 -5.31 -2.51
CA PHE A 54 -1.79 -5.38 -1.08
C PHE A 54 -1.50 -4.04 -0.44
N ILE A 55 -2.08 -3.86 0.75
CA ILE A 55 -1.88 -2.65 1.54
C ILE A 55 -1.17 -3.04 2.81
N ARG A 56 -0.13 -2.30 3.15
CA ARG A 56 0.63 -2.52 4.36
C ARG A 56 0.48 -1.31 5.27
N ASP A 57 0.25 -1.58 6.55
CA ASP A 57 0.21 -0.53 7.56
C ASP A 57 1.63 -0.04 7.79
N ALA A 58 1.87 1.24 7.52
CA ALA A 58 3.21 1.78 7.62
C ALA A 58 3.73 1.81 9.05
N SER A 59 2.81 1.89 10.02
CA SER A 59 3.25 1.97 11.40
C SER A 59 3.61 0.62 12.00
N THR A 60 3.03 -0.47 11.52
CA THR A 60 3.29 -1.79 12.07
C THR A 60 4.05 -2.69 11.10
N GLY A 61 4.01 -2.37 9.82
CA GLY A 61 4.62 -3.21 8.81
C GLY A 61 3.77 -4.41 8.42
N GLU A 62 2.57 -4.49 8.94
CA GLU A 62 1.69 -5.64 8.65
C GLU A 62 0.85 -5.41 7.41
N ILE A 63 0.63 -6.48 6.67
CA ILE A 63 -0.27 -6.42 5.52
C ILE A 63 -1.68 -6.53 6.05
N VAL A 64 -2.49 -5.52 5.74
CA VAL A 64 -3.86 -5.45 6.26
C VAL A 64 -4.92 -5.74 5.23
N LEU A 65 -4.55 -5.80 3.95
CA LEU A 65 -5.53 -6.06 2.90
C LEU A 65 -4.82 -6.58 1.66
N ARG A 66 -5.42 -7.55 0.99
CA ARG A 66 -4.93 -8.05 -0.28
C ARG A 66 -6.07 -8.06 -1.28
N LEU A 67 -5.74 -7.81 -2.55
CA LEU A 67 -6.72 -7.83 -3.61
C LEU A 67 -6.10 -8.45 -4.85
N GLY A 68 -6.88 -9.28 -5.55
CA GLY A 68 -6.41 -9.87 -6.77
C GLY A 68 -5.42 -11.00 -6.54
N ALA A 69 -5.40 -11.53 -5.33
CA ALA A 69 -4.48 -12.61 -5.01
C ALA A 69 -4.73 -13.78 -5.93
N ILE A 70 -3.67 -14.37 -6.39
CA ILE A 70 -3.79 -15.48 -7.29
C ILE A 70 -4.12 -16.73 -6.54
N PRO A 71 -5.12 -17.42 -6.97
CA PRO A 71 -5.48 -18.67 -6.33
C PRO A 71 -4.29 -19.58 -6.41
N SER A 72 -3.99 -20.20 -5.35
CA SER A 72 -2.88 -21.05 -5.36
C SER A 72 -3.26 -22.32 -5.98
N ALA A 73 -3.85 -22.45 -6.71
CA ALA A 73 -4.17 -23.65 -7.46
C ALA A 73 -3.85 -24.79 -6.77
#